data_0a5eccaffbe7cc3a514560d867a24401
#
_entry.id   0a5eccaffbe7cc3a514560d867a24401
#
_cell.length_a   1.000
_cell.length_b   1.000
_cell.length_c   1.000
_cell.angle_alpha   90.00
_cell.angle_beta   90.00
_cell.angle_gamma   90.00
#
_symmetry.space_group_name_H-M   'P 1'
#
loop_
_entity.id
_entity.type
_entity.pdbx_description
1 polymer ?
#
loop_
_entity_poly.entity_id
_entity_poly.type
_entity_poly.pdbx_seq_one_letter_code
_entity_poly.pdbx_strand_id
1 'polypeptide(L)'
;MRHVKQLYPGVWVLARAFDRGHGYELREAGADDVVSETYYSALELGGDALTAMGVHPERARRMTQSFVASEKANEDHLFNAWRDIEEGIHFSPRYGELFMKLDESLGHAMREDARRTEDETPSWTPPRDNR
;
A
#
# COMPACT_ATOMS: atom_id res chain seq x y z
N MET A 1 -3.19 -24.71 -2.24
CA MET A 1 -4.11 -23.86 -1.42
C MET A 1 -5.57 -24.22 -1.69
N ARG A 2 -6.12 -24.09 -2.90
CA ARG A 2 -7.52 -24.50 -3.25
C ARG A 2 -7.87 -25.90 -2.76
N HIS A 3 -6.98 -26.87 -2.96
CA HIS A 3 -7.17 -28.26 -2.51
C HIS A 3 -7.29 -28.39 -0.99
N VAL A 4 -6.49 -27.63 -0.22
CA VAL A 4 -6.57 -27.61 1.25
C VAL A 4 -7.92 -27.07 1.71
N LYS A 5 -8.40 -26.00 1.12
CA LYS A 5 -9.72 -25.39 1.44
C LYS A 5 -10.90 -26.30 1.05
N GLN A 6 -10.75 -27.09 -0.01
CA GLN A 6 -11.77 -28.09 -0.39
C GLN A 6 -11.88 -29.23 0.62
N LEU A 7 -10.73 -29.73 1.12
CA LEU A 7 -10.69 -30.81 2.09
C LEU A 7 -11.00 -30.35 3.52
N TYR A 8 -10.58 -29.13 3.86
CA TYR A 8 -10.65 -28.57 5.21
C TYR A 8 -11.16 -27.13 5.17
N PRO A 9 -12.46 -26.89 4.94
CA PRO A 9 -13.02 -25.55 4.76
C PRO A 9 -12.89 -24.66 5.99
N GLY A 10 -12.73 -25.23 7.17
CA GLY A 10 -12.55 -24.49 8.43
C GLY A 10 -11.10 -24.11 8.78
N VAL A 11 -10.12 -24.53 7.96
CA VAL A 11 -8.71 -24.19 8.22
C VAL A 11 -8.43 -22.77 7.79
N TRP A 12 -7.83 -21.97 8.69
CA TRP A 12 -7.35 -20.62 8.39
C TRP A 12 -6.02 -20.69 7.64
N VAL A 13 -5.97 -20.11 6.44
CA VAL A 13 -4.81 -20.14 5.56
C VAL A 13 -4.16 -18.76 5.52
N LEU A 14 -2.95 -18.68 6.07
CA LEU A 14 -2.10 -17.50 5.97
C LEU A 14 -1.10 -17.70 4.83
N ALA A 15 -0.91 -16.69 4.00
CA ALA A 15 0.00 -16.73 2.87
C ALA A 15 0.93 -15.53 2.82
N ARG A 16 2.10 -15.73 2.20
CA ARG A 16 3.07 -14.66 1.95
C ARG A 16 3.17 -14.40 0.45
N ALA A 17 3.02 -13.16 0.05
CA ALA A 17 3.08 -12.72 -1.33
C ALA A 17 4.36 -11.94 -1.62
N PHE A 18 4.91 -12.07 -2.83
CA PHE A 18 6.04 -11.26 -3.29
C PHE A 18 5.63 -9.82 -3.55
N ASP A 19 4.51 -9.67 -4.25
CA ASP A 19 3.95 -8.39 -4.66
C ASP A 19 2.42 -8.41 -4.55
N ARG A 20 1.80 -7.32 -4.98
CA ARG A 20 0.34 -7.15 -4.95
C ARG A 20 -0.39 -8.16 -5.85
N GLY A 21 0.10 -8.38 -7.07
CA GLY A 21 -0.52 -9.32 -8.01
C GLY A 21 -0.54 -10.74 -7.45
N HIS A 22 0.61 -11.21 -6.97
CA HIS A 22 0.71 -12.52 -6.29
C HIS A 22 -0.19 -12.58 -5.04
N GLY A 23 -0.34 -11.46 -4.31
CA GLY A 23 -1.27 -11.37 -3.19
C GLY A 23 -2.72 -11.61 -3.60
N TYR A 24 -3.15 -11.05 -4.72
CA TYR A 24 -4.49 -11.25 -5.26
C TYR A 24 -4.72 -12.69 -5.74
N GLU A 25 -3.73 -13.29 -6.40
CA GLU A 25 -3.78 -14.72 -6.79
C GLU A 25 -3.94 -15.65 -5.59
N LEU A 26 -3.22 -15.37 -4.49
CA LEU A 26 -3.31 -16.13 -3.26
C LEU A 26 -4.68 -15.96 -2.59
N ARG A 27 -5.21 -14.74 -2.56
CA ARG A 27 -6.55 -14.44 -2.05
C ARG A 27 -7.62 -15.17 -2.86
N GLU A 28 -7.55 -15.12 -4.19
CA GLU A 28 -8.45 -15.86 -5.07
C GLU A 28 -8.33 -17.37 -4.91
N ALA A 29 -7.13 -17.87 -4.62
CA ALA A 29 -6.90 -19.29 -4.33
C ALA A 29 -7.42 -19.73 -2.95
N GLY A 30 -7.96 -18.80 -2.13
CA GLY A 30 -8.60 -19.08 -0.84
C GLY A 30 -7.70 -18.82 0.37
N ALA A 31 -6.69 -17.97 0.26
CA ALA A 31 -6.00 -17.44 1.45
C ALA A 31 -6.97 -16.56 2.25
N ASP A 32 -7.00 -16.75 3.56
CA ASP A 32 -7.81 -15.92 4.47
C ASP A 32 -7.10 -14.64 4.84
N ASP A 33 -5.75 -14.67 4.85
CA ASP A 33 -4.91 -13.49 5.04
C ASP A 33 -3.62 -13.60 4.22
N VAL A 34 -3.15 -12.47 3.71
CA VAL A 34 -1.97 -12.40 2.84
C VAL A 34 -1.06 -11.27 3.29
N VAL A 35 0.20 -11.59 3.58
CA VAL A 35 1.23 -10.62 3.93
C VAL A 35 2.20 -10.44 2.76
N SER A 36 2.40 -9.21 2.32
CA SER A 36 3.40 -8.88 1.29
C SER A 36 4.81 -8.78 1.91
N GLU A 37 5.80 -9.42 1.28
CA GLU A 37 7.20 -9.42 1.73
C GLU A 37 7.82 -8.02 1.71
N THR A 38 7.46 -7.21 0.71
CA THR A 38 8.13 -5.93 0.44
C THR A 38 7.35 -4.72 0.92
N TYR A 39 6.09 -4.88 1.29
CA TYR A 39 5.20 -3.75 1.60
C TYR A 39 5.71 -2.89 2.76
N TYR A 40 6.01 -3.51 3.89
CA TYR A 40 6.43 -2.78 5.09
C TYR A 40 7.81 -2.15 4.93
N SER A 41 8.74 -2.84 4.29
CA SER A 41 10.07 -2.28 4.00
C SER A 41 10.01 -1.13 3.00
N ALA A 42 9.10 -1.18 2.04
CA ALA A 42 8.87 -0.07 1.11
C ALA A 42 8.26 1.16 1.81
N LEU A 43 7.35 0.94 2.76
CA LEU A 43 6.78 2.02 3.59
C LEU A 43 7.84 2.70 4.46
N GLU A 44 8.69 1.91 5.11
CA GLU A 44 9.79 2.41 5.93
C GLU A 44 10.76 3.23 5.08
N LEU A 45 11.22 2.68 3.96
CA LEU A 45 12.08 3.39 3.01
C LEU A 45 11.45 4.69 2.51
N GLY A 46 10.16 4.69 2.21
CA GLY A 46 9.42 5.89 1.81
C GLY A 46 9.38 6.97 2.91
N GLY A 47 9.15 6.57 4.15
CA GLY A 47 9.20 7.46 5.32
C GLY A 47 10.59 8.06 5.54
N ASP A 48 11.62 7.25 5.44
CA ASP A 48 13.02 7.68 5.56
C ASP A 48 13.42 8.65 4.43
N ALA A 49 12.99 8.36 3.20
CA ALA A 49 13.22 9.24 2.06
C ALA A 49 12.58 10.62 2.26
N LEU A 50 11.33 10.67 2.72
CA LEU A 50 10.65 11.93 3.05
C LEU A 50 11.44 12.72 4.09
N THR A 51 11.92 12.06 5.15
CA THR A 51 12.71 12.69 6.20
C THR A 51 14.06 13.19 5.68
N ALA A 52 14.72 12.42 4.82
CA ALA A 52 15.96 12.83 4.17
C ALA A 52 15.78 14.04 3.24
N MET A 53 14.59 14.19 2.66
CA MET A 53 14.21 15.35 1.84
C MET A 53 13.83 16.59 2.65
N GLY A 54 13.86 16.53 4.00
CA GLY A 54 13.58 17.65 4.87
C GLY A 54 12.15 17.69 5.43
N VAL A 55 11.36 16.66 5.22
CA VAL A 55 10.04 16.53 5.88
C VAL A 55 10.25 16.17 7.35
N HIS A 56 9.60 16.89 8.25
CA HIS A 56 9.69 16.59 9.67
C HIS A 56 9.29 15.13 9.96
N PRO A 57 10.02 14.36 10.79
CA PRO A 57 9.78 12.93 11.04
C PRO A 57 8.33 12.59 11.42
N GLU A 58 7.71 13.39 12.30
CA GLU A 58 6.32 13.21 12.69
C GLU A 58 5.35 13.37 11.51
N ARG A 59 5.66 14.29 10.60
CA ARG A 59 4.86 14.49 9.40
C ARG A 59 5.05 13.35 8.41
N ALA A 60 6.28 12.90 8.18
CA ALA A 60 6.58 11.73 7.36
C ALA A 60 5.82 10.49 7.87
N ARG A 61 5.81 10.27 9.19
CA ARG A 61 5.08 9.19 9.83
C ARG A 61 3.55 9.29 9.58
N ARG A 62 2.94 10.48 9.74
CA ARG A 62 1.52 10.67 9.46
C ARG A 62 1.18 10.42 7.98
N MET A 63 2.04 10.87 7.06
CA MET A 63 1.86 10.62 5.63
C MET A 63 1.88 9.13 5.31
N THR A 64 2.82 8.38 5.87
CA THR A 64 2.89 6.92 5.73
C THR A 64 1.64 6.23 6.31
N GLN A 65 1.16 6.66 7.47
CA GLN A 65 -0.07 6.13 8.06
C GLN A 65 -1.31 6.43 7.22
N SER A 66 -1.43 7.63 6.67
CA SER A 66 -2.52 8.01 5.76
C SER A 66 -2.50 7.17 4.48
N PHE A 67 -1.32 6.88 3.96
CA PHE A 67 -1.15 5.98 2.81
C PHE A 67 -1.68 4.58 3.13
N VAL A 68 -1.25 3.98 4.23
CA VAL A 68 -1.71 2.64 4.67
C VAL A 68 -3.23 2.60 4.83
N ALA A 69 -3.81 3.62 5.47
CA ALA A 69 -5.25 3.70 5.67
C ALA A 69 -6.01 3.80 4.34
N SER A 70 -5.52 4.60 3.40
CA SER A 70 -6.10 4.76 2.06
C SER A 70 -6.00 3.46 1.25
N GLU A 71 -4.85 2.79 1.27
CA GLU A 71 -4.69 1.50 0.59
C GLU A 71 -5.64 0.44 1.13
N LYS A 72 -5.73 0.33 2.47
CA LYS A 72 -6.63 -0.62 3.11
C LYS A 72 -8.10 -0.35 2.78
N ALA A 73 -8.51 0.92 2.74
CA ALA A 73 -9.88 1.31 2.37
C ALA A 73 -10.22 0.96 0.91
N ASN A 74 -9.22 0.88 0.03
CA ASN A 74 -9.41 0.59 -1.40
C ASN A 74 -9.03 -0.85 -1.79
N GLU A 75 -8.59 -1.68 -0.85
CA GLU A 75 -8.10 -3.03 -1.11
C GLU A 75 -9.12 -3.90 -1.85
N ASP A 76 -10.37 -3.90 -1.40
CA ASP A 76 -11.42 -4.69 -2.03
C ASP A 76 -11.78 -4.19 -3.42
N HIS A 77 -11.76 -2.88 -3.64
CA HIS A 77 -11.98 -2.30 -4.97
C HIS A 77 -10.89 -2.68 -5.96
N LEU A 78 -9.64 -2.62 -5.51
CA LEU A 78 -8.48 -3.02 -6.31
C LEU A 78 -8.48 -4.53 -6.60
N PHE A 79 -8.80 -5.35 -5.61
CA PHE A 79 -8.93 -6.80 -5.78
C PHE A 79 -10.04 -7.17 -6.76
N ASN A 80 -11.22 -6.57 -6.62
CA ASN A 80 -12.34 -6.83 -7.53
C ASN A 80 -12.01 -6.37 -8.96
N ALA A 81 -11.38 -5.21 -9.12
CA ALA A 81 -10.94 -4.73 -10.42
C ALA A 81 -9.88 -5.64 -11.06
N TRP A 82 -8.99 -6.21 -10.26
CA TRP A 82 -7.99 -7.18 -10.72
C TRP A 82 -8.67 -8.50 -11.15
N ARG A 83 -9.62 -9.00 -10.36
CA ARG A 83 -10.36 -10.23 -10.66
C ARG A 83 -11.23 -10.14 -11.91
N ASP A 84 -11.79 -8.96 -12.18
CA ASP A 84 -12.62 -8.70 -13.38
C ASP A 84 -11.79 -8.63 -14.68
N ILE A 85 -10.47 -8.79 -14.59
CA ILE A 85 -9.59 -8.91 -15.75
C ILE A 85 -9.79 -10.30 -16.35
N GLU A 86 -10.20 -10.35 -17.63
CA GLU A 86 -10.23 -11.60 -18.38
C GLU A 86 -8.85 -12.25 -18.39
N GLU A 87 -8.81 -13.58 -18.22
CA GLU A 87 -7.59 -14.39 -18.16
C GLU A 87 -6.63 -14.03 -19.29
N GLY A 88 -5.45 -13.54 -18.93
CA GLY A 88 -4.34 -13.28 -19.84
C GLY A 88 -3.89 -11.84 -20.03
N ILE A 89 -4.61 -10.86 -19.49
CA ILE A 89 -4.21 -9.44 -19.54
C ILE A 89 -3.82 -8.99 -18.14
N HIS A 90 -2.52 -9.04 -17.81
CA HIS A 90 -1.98 -8.57 -16.52
C HIS A 90 -2.12 -7.06 -16.28
N PHE A 91 -2.66 -6.31 -17.24
CA PHE A 91 -2.94 -4.88 -17.15
C PHE A 91 -4.29 -4.56 -17.78
N SER A 92 -5.34 -4.58 -16.98
CA SER A 92 -6.62 -4.02 -17.39
C SER A 92 -6.54 -2.49 -17.35
N PRO A 93 -7.03 -1.79 -18.38
CA PRO A 93 -7.17 -0.33 -18.35
C PRO A 93 -7.93 0.14 -17.10
N ARG A 94 -8.96 -0.59 -16.67
CA ARG A 94 -9.76 -0.30 -15.48
C ARG A 94 -8.95 -0.41 -14.18
N TYR A 95 -8.07 -1.40 -14.06
CA TYR A 95 -7.17 -1.51 -12.91
C TYR A 95 -6.17 -0.36 -12.87
N GLY A 96 -5.57 -0.03 -14.04
CA GLY A 96 -4.67 1.10 -14.18
C GLY A 96 -5.35 2.43 -13.82
N GLU A 97 -6.58 2.66 -14.29
CA GLU A 97 -7.37 3.85 -13.97
C GLU A 97 -7.69 3.95 -12.47
N LEU A 98 -8.06 2.84 -11.82
CA LEU A 98 -8.31 2.79 -10.38
C LEU A 98 -7.04 3.08 -9.59
N PHE A 99 -5.91 2.50 -10.00
CA PHE A 99 -4.63 2.74 -9.36
C PHE A 99 -4.19 4.20 -9.50
N MET A 100 -4.35 4.79 -10.70
CA MET A 100 -4.06 6.22 -10.93
C MET A 100 -4.97 7.13 -10.10
N LYS A 101 -6.26 6.83 -9.99
CA LYS A 101 -7.18 7.60 -9.13
C LYS A 101 -6.81 7.51 -7.66
N LEU A 102 -6.37 6.33 -7.21
CA LEU A 102 -5.90 6.15 -5.84
C LEU A 102 -4.63 6.98 -5.58
N ASP A 103 -3.68 6.93 -6.50
CA ASP A 103 -2.44 7.71 -6.44
C ASP A 103 -2.71 9.23 -6.44
N GLU A 104 -3.61 9.69 -7.30
CA GLU A 104 -4.04 11.09 -7.38
C GLU A 104 -4.75 11.54 -6.10
N SER A 105 -5.66 10.72 -5.57
CA SER A 105 -6.36 10.97 -4.31
C SER A 105 -5.39 11.06 -3.13
N LEU A 106 -4.43 10.14 -3.08
CA LEU A 106 -3.37 10.13 -2.09
C LEU A 106 -2.49 11.38 -2.20
N GLY A 107 -2.06 11.72 -3.40
CA GLY A 107 -1.27 12.94 -3.65
C GLY A 107 -2.03 14.21 -3.24
N HIS A 108 -3.35 14.25 -3.42
CA HIS A 108 -4.19 15.36 -2.95
C HIS A 108 -4.24 15.42 -1.43
N ALA A 109 -4.50 14.29 -0.76
CA ALA A 109 -4.53 14.19 0.70
C ALA A 109 -3.18 14.58 1.33
N MET A 110 -2.08 14.16 0.73
CA MET A 110 -0.72 14.52 1.17
C MET A 110 -0.46 16.03 1.02
N ARG A 111 -0.90 16.64 -0.07
CA ARG A 111 -0.76 18.10 -0.28
C ARG A 111 -1.63 18.90 0.69
N GLU A 112 -2.82 18.41 1.01
CA GLU A 112 -3.72 19.07 1.95
C GLU A 112 -3.20 18.97 3.39
N ASP A 113 -2.67 17.82 3.79
CA ASP A 113 -1.97 17.67 5.07
C ASP A 113 -0.72 18.55 5.15
N ALA A 114 0.01 18.71 4.04
CA ALA A 114 1.14 19.62 3.93
C ALA A 114 0.75 21.06 4.27
N ARG A 115 -0.36 21.55 3.72
CA ARG A 115 -0.83 22.94 3.94
C ARG A 115 -1.29 23.16 5.37
N ARG A 116 -1.93 22.17 6.01
CA ARG A 116 -2.37 22.29 7.40
C ARG A 116 -1.21 22.32 8.39
N THR A 117 -0.10 21.71 8.05
CA THR A 117 1.00 21.46 8.99
C THR A 117 2.16 22.45 8.84
N GLU A 118 2.18 23.26 7.78
CA GLU A 118 3.19 24.32 7.63
C GLU A 118 3.15 25.33 8.79
N ASP A 119 1.96 25.57 9.37
CA ASP A 119 1.78 26.48 10.51
C ASP A 119 2.07 25.84 11.88
N GLU A 120 2.10 24.50 11.98
CA GLU A 120 2.18 23.80 13.27
C GLU A 120 3.50 23.04 13.51
N THR A 121 4.31 22.82 12.48
CA THR A 121 5.52 22.01 12.61
C THR A 121 6.78 22.88 12.66
N PRO A 122 7.64 22.70 13.68
CA PRO A 122 8.94 23.41 13.72
C PRO A 122 9.78 23.03 12.49
N SER A 123 10.60 23.96 12.02
CA SER A 123 11.53 23.71 10.93
C SER A 123 12.41 22.50 11.25
N TRP A 124 12.46 21.55 10.31
CA TRP A 124 13.28 20.36 10.43
C TRP A 124 14.43 20.41 9.43
N THR A 125 15.63 20.12 9.92
CA THR A 125 16.79 19.91 9.06
C THR A 125 17.33 18.50 9.35
N PRO A 126 17.48 17.64 8.34
CA PRO A 126 18.05 16.32 8.54
C PRO A 126 19.44 16.43 9.16
N PRO A 127 19.81 15.55 10.10
CA PRO A 127 21.17 15.48 10.59
C PRO A 127 22.13 15.29 9.42
N ARG A 128 23.14 16.14 9.30
CA ARG A 128 24.21 15.94 8.33
C ARG A 128 25.05 14.78 8.84
N ASP A 129 25.02 13.67 8.13
CA ASP A 129 25.89 12.55 8.42
C ASP A 129 27.33 13.01 8.10
N ASN A 130 28.14 13.20 9.14
CA ASN A 130 29.57 13.46 9.01
C ASN A 130 30.27 12.11 8.72
N ARG A 131 30.10 11.60 7.51
CA ARG A 131 30.96 10.53 7.01
C ARG A 131 32.22 11.11 6.36
#